data_4d6b229e4d79cae7109eb542029d9cac
#
_entry.id   4d6b229e4d79cae7109eb542029d9cac
#
_cell.length_a   1.000
_cell.length_b   1.000
_cell.length_c   1.000
_cell.angle_alpha   90.00
_cell.angle_beta   90.00
_cell.angle_gamma   90.00
#
_symmetry.space_group_name_H-M   'P 1'
#
loop_
_entity.id
_entity.type
_entity.pdbx_description
1 polymer ?
#
loop_
_entity_poly.entity_id
_entity_poly.type
_entity_poly.pdbx_seq_one_letter_code
_entity_poly.pdbx_strand_id
1 'polypeptide(L)'
;MLKRFFKRAKPEPTRVSILLLQKRLNRFSTEELNSAMQRGWRRSYNNQKFFALSIFDADGAVLKVGTFYVMMRHFDRRLERKELGDLELPQWGDHSGYSSVEYKCPEGVPEGESRDNMYGFLALLCAELLSDNSSGIFFLEERVAIPNDFRLRDNLRSGQPLNPHALAALLGA
;
A
#
# COMPACT_ATOMS: atom_id res chain seq x y z
N MET A 1 24.08 -30.05 -33.03
CA MET A 1 23.60 -28.64 -32.97
C MET A 1 22.54 -28.54 -31.85
N LEU A 2 22.93 -28.23 -30.64
CA LEU A 2 22.04 -28.14 -29.49
C LEU A 2 21.48 -26.72 -29.41
N LYS A 3 20.21 -26.52 -29.80
CA LYS A 3 19.48 -25.27 -29.52
C LYS A 3 19.20 -25.19 -28.01
N ARG A 4 20.01 -24.41 -27.30
CA ARG A 4 19.69 -24.00 -25.91
C ARG A 4 18.43 -23.15 -25.95
N PHE A 5 17.30 -23.71 -25.56
CA PHE A 5 16.10 -22.97 -25.22
C PHE A 5 16.41 -22.20 -23.94
N PHE A 6 16.77 -20.93 -24.07
CA PHE A 6 16.72 -19.99 -22.94
C PHE A 6 15.22 -19.86 -22.56
N LYS A 7 14.80 -20.56 -21.52
CA LYS A 7 13.55 -20.20 -20.84
C LYS A 7 13.75 -18.75 -20.37
N ARG A 8 13.10 -17.79 -21.05
CA ARG A 8 12.95 -16.45 -20.51
C ARG A 8 12.32 -16.62 -19.12
N ALA A 9 13.04 -16.25 -18.07
CA ALA A 9 12.46 -16.15 -16.74
C ALA A 9 11.21 -15.27 -16.89
N LYS A 10 10.05 -15.76 -16.39
CA LYS A 10 8.86 -14.89 -16.29
C LYS A 10 9.29 -13.68 -15.47
N PRO A 11 9.01 -12.46 -15.94
CA PRO A 11 9.28 -11.29 -15.14
C PRO A 11 8.62 -11.48 -13.77
N GLU A 12 9.34 -11.21 -12.69
CA GLU A 12 8.74 -11.23 -11.36
C GLU A 12 7.53 -10.30 -11.36
N PRO A 13 6.41 -10.73 -10.76
CA PRO A 13 5.23 -9.89 -10.72
C PRO A 13 5.58 -8.58 -10.03
N THR A 14 5.29 -7.46 -10.68
CA THR A 14 5.52 -6.12 -10.13
C THR A 14 4.77 -6.02 -8.80
N ARG A 15 5.53 -6.00 -7.71
CA ARG A 15 4.97 -5.81 -6.38
C ARG A 15 4.93 -4.31 -6.09
N VAL A 16 3.85 -3.85 -5.50
CA VAL A 16 3.68 -2.48 -5.03
C VAL A 16 2.98 -2.52 -3.69
N SER A 17 3.65 -1.99 -2.67
CA SER A 17 3.15 -2.02 -1.29
C SER A 17 3.41 -0.68 -0.58
N ILE A 18 2.39 -0.19 0.13
CA ILE A 18 2.50 0.90 1.09
C ILE A 18 2.25 0.34 2.47
N LEU A 19 3.14 0.63 3.42
CA LEU A 19 2.97 0.28 4.82
C LEU A 19 2.52 1.51 5.60
N LEU A 20 1.42 1.37 6.34
CA LEU A 20 0.93 2.38 7.27
C LEU A 20 1.59 2.10 8.63
N LEU A 21 2.54 2.94 9.04
CA LEU A 21 3.22 2.83 10.33
C LEU A 21 2.33 3.38 11.44
N GLN A 22 2.12 2.61 12.52
CA GLN A 22 1.15 2.94 13.57
C GLN A 22 1.82 2.95 14.94
N LYS A 23 1.56 3.99 15.73
CA LYS A 23 2.03 4.09 17.12
C LYS A 23 1.44 2.97 17.98
N ARG A 24 0.19 2.60 17.71
CA ARG A 24 -0.52 1.44 18.25
C ARG A 24 -1.23 0.75 17.09
N LEU A 25 -1.07 -0.57 16.96
CA LEU A 25 -1.72 -1.30 15.87
C LEU A 25 -3.25 -1.11 15.94
N ASN A 26 -3.80 -0.58 14.85
CA ASN A 26 -5.23 -0.54 14.58
C ASN A 26 -5.54 -1.57 13.49
N ARG A 27 -6.44 -2.51 13.83
CA ARG A 27 -6.98 -3.51 12.91
C ARG A 27 -8.26 -2.95 12.32
N PHE A 28 -8.18 -2.49 11.09
CA PHE A 28 -9.35 -1.90 10.42
C PHE A 28 -10.44 -2.95 10.22
N SER A 29 -11.63 -2.65 10.69
CA SER A 29 -12.82 -3.47 10.45
C SER A 29 -13.24 -3.43 8.98
N THR A 30 -14.02 -4.42 8.55
CA THR A 30 -14.58 -4.44 7.18
C THR A 30 -15.42 -3.19 6.88
N GLU A 31 -16.14 -2.67 7.89
CA GLU A 31 -16.94 -1.45 7.75
C GLU A 31 -16.07 -0.20 7.55
N GLU A 32 -15.00 -0.04 8.34
CA GLU A 32 -14.02 1.04 8.18
C GLU A 32 -13.36 0.98 6.81
N LEU A 33 -12.98 -0.21 6.36
CA LEU A 33 -12.37 -0.41 5.04
C LEU A 33 -13.33 -0.09 3.91
N ASN A 34 -14.58 -0.55 3.96
CA ASN A 34 -15.60 -0.18 2.97
C ASN A 34 -15.83 1.33 2.91
N SER A 35 -15.88 1.99 4.06
CA SER A 35 -16.03 3.43 4.15
C SER A 35 -14.82 4.17 3.57
N ALA A 36 -13.60 3.72 3.88
CA ALA A 36 -12.37 4.29 3.33
C ALA A 36 -12.26 4.08 1.81
N MET A 37 -12.63 2.89 1.31
CA MET A 37 -12.69 2.59 -0.11
C MET A 37 -13.64 3.53 -0.86
N GLN A 38 -14.84 3.75 -0.32
CA GLN A 38 -15.83 4.64 -0.94
C GLN A 38 -15.32 6.09 -1.02
N ARG A 39 -14.71 6.60 0.03
CA ARG A 39 -14.15 7.96 0.05
C ARG A 39 -12.92 8.08 -0.85
N GLY A 40 -11.96 7.18 -0.72
CA GLY A 40 -10.68 7.23 -1.44
C GLY A 40 -10.88 7.07 -2.95
N TRP A 41 -11.58 6.06 -3.37
CA TRP A 41 -11.80 5.79 -4.80
C TRP A 41 -13.09 6.41 -5.35
N ARG A 42 -13.86 7.14 -4.53
CA ARG A 42 -15.11 7.84 -4.94
C ARG A 42 -16.09 6.93 -5.65
N ARG A 43 -16.26 5.70 -5.12
CA ARG A 43 -17.16 4.69 -5.67
C ARG A 43 -18.11 4.20 -4.59
N SER A 44 -19.36 3.93 -4.98
CA SER A 44 -20.34 3.32 -4.09
C SER A 44 -20.05 1.84 -3.86
N TYR A 45 -20.39 1.37 -2.66
CA TYR A 45 -20.34 -0.05 -2.32
C TYR A 45 -21.08 -0.91 -3.35
N ASN A 46 -20.48 -2.05 -3.69
CA ASN A 46 -21.06 -3.05 -4.57
C ASN A 46 -20.56 -4.43 -4.15
N ASN A 47 -21.43 -5.28 -3.64
CA ASN A 47 -21.10 -6.60 -3.09
C ASN A 47 -20.52 -7.63 -4.09
N GLN A 48 -20.42 -7.29 -5.37
CA GLN A 48 -19.81 -8.15 -6.38
C GLN A 48 -18.46 -7.61 -6.88
N LYS A 49 -18.32 -6.28 -6.96
CA LYS A 49 -17.19 -5.65 -7.64
C LYS A 49 -16.41 -4.65 -6.79
N PHE A 50 -16.97 -4.18 -5.67
CA PHE A 50 -16.36 -3.13 -4.87
C PHE A 50 -16.74 -3.28 -3.39
N PHE A 51 -15.94 -4.07 -2.65
CA PHE A 51 -16.18 -4.39 -1.25
C PHE A 51 -14.91 -4.88 -0.53
N ALA A 52 -14.92 -4.85 0.79
CA ALA A 52 -13.89 -5.45 1.64
C ALA A 52 -14.40 -6.74 2.28
N LEU A 53 -13.51 -7.74 2.40
CA LEU A 53 -13.74 -8.99 3.11
C LEU A 53 -12.59 -9.25 4.09
N SER A 54 -12.91 -9.58 5.34
CA SER A 54 -11.93 -10.08 6.30
C SER A 54 -11.42 -11.46 5.91
N ILE A 55 -10.13 -11.72 6.16
CA ILE A 55 -9.52 -13.04 5.97
C ILE A 55 -9.57 -13.76 7.31
N PHE A 56 -10.34 -14.86 7.42
CA PHE A 56 -10.62 -15.56 8.69
C PHE A 56 -9.37 -16.07 9.39
N ASP A 57 -8.38 -16.58 8.65
CA ASP A 57 -7.17 -17.19 9.22
C ASP A 57 -5.93 -16.26 9.15
N ALA A 58 -6.12 -15.02 8.77
CA ALA A 58 -5.07 -14.03 8.67
C ALA A 58 -5.53 -12.68 9.22
N ASP A 59 -4.64 -12.01 9.93
CA ASP A 59 -4.89 -10.66 10.43
C ASP A 59 -4.90 -9.66 9.26
N GLY A 60 -6.04 -9.54 8.55
CA GLY A 60 -6.15 -8.71 7.36
C GLY A 60 -7.46 -8.78 6.63
N ALA A 61 -7.48 -8.17 5.44
CA ALA A 61 -8.63 -8.11 4.56
C ALA A 61 -8.23 -8.16 3.08
N VAL A 62 -9.14 -8.62 2.23
CA VAL A 62 -9.08 -8.47 0.78
C VAL A 62 -10.09 -7.43 0.36
N LEU A 63 -9.66 -6.42 -0.37
CA LEU A 63 -10.50 -5.37 -0.91
C LEU A 63 -10.64 -5.62 -2.42
N LYS A 64 -11.85 -5.95 -2.84
CA LYS A 64 -12.21 -6.16 -4.25
C LYS A 64 -12.40 -4.80 -4.94
N VAL A 65 -11.72 -4.59 -6.07
CA VAL A 65 -11.89 -3.35 -6.86
C VAL A 65 -11.93 -3.72 -8.35
N GLY A 66 -13.14 -4.02 -8.83
CA GLY A 66 -13.32 -4.43 -10.22
C GLY A 66 -12.62 -5.77 -10.50
N THR A 67 -11.58 -5.75 -11.33
CA THR A 67 -10.82 -6.93 -11.77
C THR A 67 -9.59 -7.22 -10.92
N PHE A 68 -9.18 -6.31 -10.05
CA PHE A 68 -8.01 -6.48 -9.19
C PHE A 68 -8.39 -6.43 -7.70
N TYR A 69 -7.40 -6.66 -6.85
CA TYR A 69 -7.57 -6.70 -5.41
C TYR A 69 -6.49 -5.86 -4.74
N VAL A 70 -6.85 -5.29 -3.59
CA VAL A 70 -5.88 -4.79 -2.63
C VAL A 70 -5.89 -5.74 -1.44
N MET A 71 -4.72 -6.28 -1.10
CA MET A 71 -4.56 -7.10 0.09
C MET A 71 -4.06 -6.22 1.22
N MET A 72 -4.76 -6.24 2.33
CA MET A 72 -4.33 -5.61 3.57
C MET A 72 -3.97 -6.68 4.59
N ARG A 73 -2.85 -6.48 5.31
CA ARG A 73 -2.43 -7.32 6.43
C ARG A 73 -1.97 -6.45 7.58
N HIS A 74 -2.24 -6.88 8.81
CA HIS A 74 -1.82 -6.20 10.02
C HIS A 74 -0.68 -6.97 10.69
N PHE A 75 0.29 -6.25 11.21
CA PHE A 75 1.48 -6.81 11.85
C PHE A 75 1.70 -6.12 13.20
N ASP A 76 1.55 -6.89 14.28
CA ASP A 76 1.77 -6.43 15.66
C ASP A 76 3.26 -6.52 16.02
N ARG A 77 4.08 -5.85 15.23
CA ARG A 77 5.53 -5.75 15.39
C ARG A 77 6.07 -4.56 14.65
N ARG A 78 7.27 -4.13 15.00
CA ARG A 78 8.02 -3.15 14.22
C ARG A 78 8.52 -3.74 12.91
N LEU A 79 8.85 -2.87 11.96
CA LEU A 79 9.60 -3.26 10.77
C LEU A 79 10.98 -3.77 11.17
N GLU A 80 11.37 -4.87 10.57
CA GLU A 80 12.65 -5.52 10.79
C GLU A 80 13.68 -5.10 9.73
N ARG A 81 14.94 -5.38 9.97
CA ARG A 81 16.02 -5.07 9.03
C ARG A 81 15.81 -5.65 7.64
N LYS A 82 15.15 -6.81 7.51
CA LYS A 82 14.82 -7.42 6.21
C LYS A 82 13.88 -6.57 5.36
N GLU A 83 12.99 -5.77 6.00
CA GLU A 83 12.07 -4.84 5.33
C GLU A 83 12.75 -3.49 5.06
N LEU A 84 13.52 -3.01 6.02
CA LEU A 84 14.20 -1.71 5.96
C LEU A 84 15.46 -1.74 5.10
N GLY A 85 16.17 -2.87 5.04
CA GLY A 85 17.51 -2.95 4.45
C GLY A 85 18.50 -2.12 5.25
N ASP A 86 19.14 -1.16 4.59
CA ASP A 86 20.08 -0.23 5.22
C ASP A 86 19.42 1.09 5.65
N LEU A 87 18.10 1.23 5.45
CA LEU A 87 17.36 2.41 5.88
C LEU A 87 17.18 2.39 7.40
N GLU A 88 17.54 3.49 8.05
CA GLU A 88 17.18 3.78 9.43
C GLU A 88 15.97 4.71 9.43
N LEU A 89 14.89 4.29 10.11
CA LEU A 89 13.73 5.18 10.25
C LEU A 89 14.07 6.34 11.18
N PRO A 90 13.74 7.57 10.80
CA PRO A 90 13.84 8.72 11.69
C PRO A 90 12.99 8.54 12.95
N GLN A 91 13.23 9.37 13.97
CA GLN A 91 12.51 9.28 15.26
C GLN A 91 10.98 9.34 15.10
N TRP A 92 10.45 10.08 14.13
CA TRP A 92 9.02 10.13 13.84
C TRP A 92 8.47 8.79 13.32
N GLY A 93 9.30 7.94 12.76
CA GLY A 93 8.93 6.60 12.28
C GLY A 93 8.78 5.56 13.38
N ASP A 94 8.85 5.95 14.65
CA ASP A 94 8.62 5.02 15.76
C ASP A 94 7.17 4.50 15.73
N HIS A 95 7.02 3.18 15.72
CA HIS A 95 5.76 2.49 15.58
C HIS A 95 5.81 1.16 16.37
N SER A 96 4.67 0.69 16.85
CA SER A 96 4.57 -0.63 17.48
C SER A 96 4.01 -1.68 16.54
N GLY A 97 3.29 -1.26 15.49
CA GLY A 97 2.73 -2.13 14.48
C GLY A 97 2.57 -1.41 13.15
N TYR A 98 2.22 -2.17 12.12
CA TYR A 98 1.94 -1.59 10.80
C TYR A 98 0.90 -2.41 10.03
N SER A 99 0.26 -1.76 9.06
CA SER A 99 -0.62 -2.41 8.09
C SER A 99 -0.01 -2.30 6.70
N SER A 100 0.15 -3.44 6.00
CA SER A 100 0.54 -3.43 4.60
C SER A 100 -0.69 -3.29 3.70
N VAL A 101 -0.58 -2.45 2.68
CA VAL A 101 -1.57 -2.26 1.62
C VAL A 101 -0.90 -2.62 0.31
N GLU A 102 -1.26 -3.76 -0.25
CA GLU A 102 -0.54 -4.36 -1.40
C GLU A 102 -1.47 -4.52 -2.61
N TYR A 103 -1.02 -4.02 -3.76
CA TYR A 103 -1.71 -4.20 -5.04
C TYR A 103 -1.56 -5.64 -5.53
N LYS A 104 -2.69 -6.26 -5.92
CA LYS A 104 -2.76 -7.61 -6.48
C LYS A 104 -3.59 -7.63 -7.75
N CYS A 105 -2.99 -8.08 -8.83
CA CYS A 105 -3.69 -8.38 -10.08
C CYS A 105 -3.44 -9.84 -10.47
N PRO A 106 -4.40 -10.76 -10.23
CA PRO A 106 -4.23 -12.19 -10.52
C PRO A 106 -3.94 -12.49 -11.99
N GLU A 107 -4.48 -11.67 -12.90
CA GLU A 107 -4.31 -11.80 -14.35
C GLU A 107 -2.99 -11.18 -14.86
N GLY A 108 -2.17 -10.66 -13.95
CA GLY A 108 -0.98 -9.88 -14.27
C GLY A 108 -1.28 -8.38 -14.33
N VAL A 109 -0.23 -7.57 -14.25
CA VAL A 109 -0.35 -6.12 -14.37
C VAL A 109 -0.73 -5.79 -15.81
N PRO A 110 -1.78 -4.98 -16.06
CA PRO A 110 -2.16 -4.58 -17.41
C PRO A 110 -1.00 -3.95 -18.18
N GLU A 111 -0.95 -4.17 -19.48
CA GLU A 111 0.05 -3.55 -20.34
C GLU A 111 -0.04 -2.02 -20.27
N GLY A 112 1.08 -1.35 -20.04
CA GLY A 112 1.14 0.11 -19.87
C GLY A 112 0.85 0.60 -18.45
N GLU A 113 0.49 -0.27 -17.50
CA GLU A 113 0.34 0.13 -16.09
C GLU A 113 1.72 0.36 -15.47
N SER A 114 1.96 1.56 -14.98
CA SER A 114 3.21 1.92 -14.32
C SER A 114 3.15 1.68 -12.82
N ARG A 115 4.32 1.50 -12.19
CA ARG A 115 4.41 1.40 -10.73
C ARG A 115 3.88 2.67 -10.05
N ASP A 116 4.14 3.84 -10.62
CA ASP A 116 3.65 5.11 -10.08
C ASP A 116 2.12 5.20 -10.12
N ASN A 117 1.45 4.65 -11.15
CA ASN A 117 -0.01 4.55 -11.20
C ASN A 117 -0.55 3.64 -10.08
N MET A 118 0.10 2.49 -9.85
CA MET A 118 -0.30 1.57 -8.78
C MET A 118 -0.12 2.23 -7.40
N TYR A 119 0.97 2.95 -7.17
CA TYR A 119 1.16 3.72 -5.95
C TYR A 119 0.10 4.82 -5.81
N GLY A 120 -0.18 5.58 -6.85
CA GLY A 120 -1.23 6.61 -6.85
C GLY A 120 -2.62 6.02 -6.52
N PHE A 121 -2.90 4.83 -7.04
CA PHE A 121 -4.13 4.12 -6.72
C PHE A 121 -4.21 3.69 -5.25
N LEU A 122 -3.15 3.07 -4.69
CA LEU A 122 -3.10 2.68 -3.28
C LEU A 122 -3.11 3.89 -2.34
N ALA A 123 -2.48 4.99 -2.77
CA ALA A 123 -2.38 6.22 -2.01
C ALA A 123 -3.74 6.81 -1.63
N LEU A 124 -4.73 6.73 -2.53
CA LEU A 124 -6.10 7.18 -2.27
C LEU A 124 -6.73 6.46 -1.07
N LEU A 125 -6.53 5.16 -0.95
CA LEU A 125 -6.99 4.38 0.21
C LEU A 125 -6.19 4.75 1.47
N CYS A 126 -4.86 4.79 1.35
CA CYS A 126 -3.98 5.11 2.47
C CYS A 126 -4.31 6.48 3.08
N ALA A 127 -4.61 7.50 2.26
CA ALA A 127 -5.02 8.82 2.73
C ALA A 127 -6.26 8.79 3.64
N GLU A 128 -7.19 7.86 3.38
CA GLU A 128 -8.42 7.71 4.17
C GLU A 128 -8.21 6.86 5.45
N LEU A 129 -7.16 6.06 5.50
CA LEU A 129 -6.80 5.23 6.65
C LEU A 129 -5.81 5.90 7.60
N LEU A 130 -5.10 6.94 7.14
CA LEU A 130 -4.20 7.73 7.99
C LEU A 130 -4.99 8.46 9.10
N SER A 131 -4.49 8.39 10.31
CA SER A 131 -5.05 9.02 11.51
C SER A 131 -3.95 9.58 12.39
N ASP A 132 -4.30 10.19 13.52
CA ASP A 132 -3.34 10.69 14.52
C ASP A 132 -2.52 9.56 15.18
N ASN A 133 -3.01 8.32 15.05
CA ASN A 133 -2.30 7.12 15.46
C ASN A 133 -1.23 6.67 14.44
N SER A 134 -1.25 7.20 13.23
CA SER A 134 -0.25 6.89 12.20
C SER A 134 0.98 7.77 12.41
N SER A 135 2.18 7.16 12.46
CA SER A 135 3.44 7.90 12.49
C SER A 135 3.91 8.29 11.08
N GLY A 136 3.57 7.52 10.08
CA GLY A 136 3.91 7.78 8.68
C GLY A 136 3.56 6.62 7.77
N ILE A 137 4.10 6.70 6.56
CA ILE A 137 4.01 5.63 5.57
C ILE A 137 5.41 5.19 5.13
N PHE A 138 5.51 3.95 4.66
CA PHE A 138 6.73 3.40 4.11
C PHE A 138 6.43 2.68 2.79
N PHE A 139 7.07 3.13 1.72
CA PHE A 139 7.02 2.50 0.40
C PHE A 139 8.05 1.38 0.36
N LEU A 140 7.59 0.14 0.50
CA LEU A 140 8.44 -1.01 0.79
C LEU A 140 9.48 -1.27 -0.32
N GLU A 141 9.06 -1.25 -1.57
CA GLU A 141 9.90 -1.56 -2.72
C GLU A 141 10.91 -0.44 -3.02
N GLU A 142 10.53 0.81 -2.75
CA GLU A 142 11.36 1.99 -2.98
C GLU A 142 12.22 2.36 -1.76
N ARG A 143 11.92 1.77 -0.59
CA ARG A 143 12.56 2.07 0.70
C ARG A 143 12.52 3.55 1.07
N VAL A 144 11.37 4.15 0.86
CA VAL A 144 11.10 5.56 1.16
C VAL A 144 10.11 5.66 2.31
N ALA A 145 10.48 6.38 3.35
CA ALA A 145 9.63 6.66 4.51
C ALA A 145 9.22 8.14 4.54
N ILE A 146 7.95 8.41 4.81
CA ILE A 146 7.40 9.78 4.84
C ILE A 146 6.56 9.96 6.10
N PRO A 147 6.77 11.05 6.88
CA PRO A 147 6.01 11.32 8.10
C PRO A 147 4.54 11.60 7.81
N ASN A 148 3.66 11.27 8.75
CA ASN A 148 2.26 11.63 8.69
C ASN A 148 2.05 13.09 9.09
N ASP A 149 2.04 13.97 8.10
CA ASP A 149 1.62 15.36 8.26
C ASP A 149 0.41 15.67 7.34
N PHE A 150 -0.14 16.88 7.47
CA PHE A 150 -1.30 17.29 6.67
C PHE A 150 -0.99 17.34 5.16
N ARG A 151 0.26 17.67 4.78
CA ARG A 151 0.70 17.73 3.38
C ARG A 151 0.74 16.33 2.76
N LEU A 152 1.17 15.32 3.53
CA LEU A 152 1.18 13.94 3.06
C LEU A 152 -0.22 13.52 2.63
N ARG A 153 -1.22 13.69 3.49
CA ARG A 153 -2.60 13.27 3.21
C ARG A 153 -3.17 13.94 1.96
N ASP A 154 -2.93 15.24 1.79
CA ASP A 154 -3.40 15.99 0.63
C ASP A 154 -2.74 15.51 -0.67
N ASN A 155 -1.44 15.21 -0.65
CA ASN A 155 -0.73 14.66 -1.81
C ASN A 155 -1.22 13.26 -2.17
N LEU A 156 -1.46 12.39 -1.18
CA LEU A 156 -1.99 11.05 -1.41
C LEU A 156 -3.41 11.07 -2.04
N ARG A 157 -4.21 12.09 -1.74
CA ARG A 157 -5.56 12.28 -2.30
C ARG A 157 -5.59 12.80 -3.73
N SER A 158 -4.46 13.16 -4.30
CA SER A 158 -4.40 13.75 -5.64
C SER A 158 -4.93 12.81 -6.73
N GLY A 159 -4.82 11.49 -6.54
CA GLY A 159 -5.19 10.47 -7.52
C GLY A 159 -4.31 10.47 -8.77
N GLN A 160 -3.20 11.19 -8.75
CA GLN A 160 -2.21 11.22 -9.81
C GLN A 160 -1.21 10.06 -9.65
N PRO A 161 -0.50 9.67 -10.71
CA PRO A 161 0.67 8.79 -10.59
C PRO A 161 1.61 9.30 -9.51
N LEU A 162 2.04 8.43 -8.59
CA LEU A 162 2.79 8.82 -7.42
C LEU A 162 4.17 8.16 -7.43
N ASN A 163 5.22 9.00 -7.52
CA ASN A 163 6.59 8.57 -7.35
C ASN A 163 7.02 8.82 -5.89
N PRO A 164 7.34 7.77 -5.10
CA PRO A 164 7.68 7.92 -3.69
C PRO A 164 8.87 8.82 -3.40
N HIS A 165 9.94 8.76 -4.22
CA HIS A 165 11.12 9.61 -4.04
C HIS A 165 10.82 11.09 -4.33
N ALA A 166 10.02 11.37 -5.37
CA ALA A 166 9.59 12.73 -5.69
C ALA A 166 8.69 13.29 -4.57
N LEU A 167 7.80 12.47 -4.02
CA LEU A 167 6.93 12.85 -2.90
C LEU A 167 7.76 13.15 -1.64
N ALA A 168 8.74 12.30 -1.31
CA ALA A 168 9.62 12.52 -0.17
C ALA A 168 10.41 13.84 -0.31
N ALA A 169 10.99 14.09 -1.47
CA ALA A 169 11.70 15.35 -1.76
C ALA A 169 10.78 16.57 -1.63
N LEU A 170 9.55 16.50 -2.13
CA LEU A 170 8.54 17.56 -2.04
C LEU A 170 8.18 17.89 -0.57
N LEU A 171 8.09 16.86 0.28
CA LEU A 171 7.70 17.00 1.68
C LEU A 171 8.89 17.25 2.62
N GLY A 172 10.12 17.13 2.11
CA GLY A 172 11.36 17.33 2.89
C GLY A 172 11.63 16.16 3.85
N ALA A 173 11.25 14.94 3.45
CA ALA A 173 11.42 13.70 4.22
C ALA A 173 12.70 12.97 3.84
#